data_502fbe3bb3164b002340f195fc8b2ea8
#
_entry.id   502fbe3bb3164b002340f195fc8b2ea8
#
_cell.length_a   1.000
_cell.length_b   1.000
_cell.length_c   1.000
_cell.angle_alpha   90.00
_cell.angle_beta   90.00
_cell.angle_gamma   90.00
#
_symmetry.space_group_name_H-M   'P 1'
#
loop_
_entity.id
_entity.type
_entity.pdbx_description
1 polymer ?
#
loop_
_entity_poly.entity_id
_entity_poly.type
_entity_poly.pdbx_seq_one_letter_code
_entity_poly.pdbx_strand_id
1 'polypeptide(L)'
;MAATQLKEAQDRFVAVWGQMGSAWGISRTMAEVHALLYITGEPLCTDDIMERLQISRGNASMSMRALLDWGIVERVHRRGDRKEYFKAEGEVWVMFRAIVRERMKREVDPLRAQLYEIRDQTGERAGRDQGADLLAHNKRLDELLRFFQALEGVSNSFVSPAGRGLQAAAKILGYIGGSSAIGGPGKDAGDTKEAG
;
A
#
# COMPACT_ATOMS: atom_id res chain seq x y z
N MET A 1 20.49 -7.76 26.04
CA MET A 1 19.57 -6.59 26.19
C MET A 1 19.29 -5.93 24.83
N ALA A 2 20.27 -5.44 24.06
CA ALA A 2 20.02 -4.78 22.76
C ALA A 2 19.25 -5.64 21.73
N ALA A 3 19.58 -6.92 21.58
CA ALA A 3 18.88 -7.83 20.66
C ALA A 3 17.40 -8.05 21.03
N THR A 4 17.08 -8.08 22.32
CA THR A 4 15.69 -8.21 22.81
C THR A 4 14.90 -6.94 22.52
N GLN A 5 15.46 -5.77 22.74
CA GLN A 5 14.82 -4.48 22.44
C GLN A 5 14.56 -4.33 20.93
N LEU A 6 15.53 -4.73 20.08
CA LEU A 6 15.33 -4.70 18.63
C LEU A 6 14.18 -5.62 18.20
N LYS A 7 14.14 -6.84 18.76
CA LYS A 7 13.06 -7.78 18.48
C LYS A 7 11.69 -7.22 18.88
N GLU A 8 11.58 -6.66 20.06
CA GLU A 8 10.34 -6.02 20.55
C GLU A 8 9.90 -4.86 19.66
N ALA A 9 10.84 -4.02 19.22
CA ALA A 9 10.55 -2.92 18.30
C ALA A 9 10.04 -3.42 16.94
N GLN A 10 10.65 -4.47 16.40
CA GLN A 10 10.21 -5.11 15.16
C GLN A 10 8.80 -5.72 15.33
N ASP A 11 8.53 -6.42 16.43
CA ASP A 11 7.23 -7.03 16.70
C ASP A 11 6.14 -5.96 16.81
N ARG A 12 6.45 -4.84 17.44
CA ARG A 12 5.53 -3.70 17.52
C ARG A 12 5.26 -3.09 16.14
N PHE A 13 6.29 -2.93 15.30
CA PHE A 13 6.12 -2.46 13.92
C PHE A 13 5.22 -3.41 13.13
N VAL A 14 5.46 -4.71 13.19
CA VAL A 14 4.65 -5.74 12.52
C VAL A 14 3.19 -5.64 12.93
N ALA A 15 2.90 -5.50 14.22
CA ALA A 15 1.53 -5.39 14.74
C ALA A 15 0.82 -4.13 14.22
N VAL A 16 1.49 -2.98 14.25
CA VAL A 16 0.95 -1.70 13.75
C VAL A 16 0.70 -1.76 12.25
N TRP A 17 1.64 -2.32 11.48
CA TRP A 17 1.49 -2.48 10.04
C TRP A 17 0.35 -3.44 9.67
N GLY A 18 0.19 -4.53 10.42
CA GLY A 18 -0.94 -5.46 10.28
C GLY A 18 -2.29 -4.79 10.53
N GLN A 19 -2.39 -3.92 11.55
CA GLN A 19 -3.60 -3.13 11.84
C GLN A 19 -3.91 -2.16 10.70
N MET A 20 -2.91 -1.44 10.20
CA MET A 20 -3.06 -0.54 9.06
C MET A 20 -3.52 -1.30 7.81
N GLY A 21 -2.92 -2.45 7.52
CA GLY A 21 -3.33 -3.32 6.41
C GLY A 21 -4.81 -3.70 6.50
N SER A 22 -5.27 -4.12 7.69
CA SER A 22 -6.68 -4.46 7.92
C SER A 22 -7.62 -3.27 7.69
N ALA A 23 -7.26 -2.09 8.17
CA ALA A 23 -8.03 -0.86 7.96
C ALA A 23 -8.15 -0.50 6.47
N TRP A 24 -7.18 -0.92 5.67
CA TRP A 24 -7.16 -0.73 4.22
C TRP A 24 -7.73 -1.92 3.43
N GLY A 25 -8.40 -2.88 4.09
CA GLY A 25 -9.00 -4.03 3.42
C GLY A 25 -8.01 -5.08 2.93
N ILE A 26 -6.78 -5.09 3.46
CA ILE A 26 -5.77 -6.11 3.21
C ILE A 26 -5.82 -7.14 4.34
N SER A 27 -5.58 -8.42 4.04
CA SER A 27 -5.44 -9.43 5.08
C SER A 27 -4.39 -9.01 6.12
N ARG A 28 -4.77 -9.00 7.40
CA ARG A 28 -3.86 -8.69 8.51
C ARG A 28 -2.61 -9.54 8.46
N THR A 29 -2.76 -10.85 8.30
CA THR A 29 -1.64 -11.79 8.22
C THR A 29 -0.70 -11.48 7.05
N MET A 30 -1.26 -11.13 5.87
CA MET A 30 -0.46 -10.74 4.71
C MET A 30 0.35 -9.48 4.99
N ALA A 31 -0.25 -8.48 5.63
CA ALA A 31 0.44 -7.25 6.01
C ALA A 31 1.52 -7.50 7.07
N GLU A 32 1.27 -8.38 8.07
CA GLU A 32 2.24 -8.77 9.09
C GLU A 32 3.43 -9.54 8.50
N VAL A 33 3.19 -10.45 7.54
CA VAL A 33 4.26 -11.17 6.81
C VAL A 33 5.13 -10.19 6.03
N HIS A 34 4.51 -9.27 5.28
CA HIS A 34 5.25 -8.23 4.57
C HIS A 34 6.07 -7.36 5.52
N ALA A 35 5.46 -6.89 6.62
CA ALA A 35 6.13 -6.06 7.62
C ALA A 35 7.33 -6.74 8.25
N LEU A 36 7.22 -8.05 8.55
CA LEU A 36 8.32 -8.83 9.09
C LEU A 36 9.50 -8.88 8.13
N LEU A 37 9.25 -9.23 6.87
CA LEU A 37 10.29 -9.29 5.83
C LEU A 37 10.93 -7.92 5.58
N TYR A 38 10.12 -6.86 5.60
CA TYR A 38 10.58 -5.50 5.37
C TYR A 38 11.46 -4.99 6.52
N ILE A 39 10.99 -5.13 7.77
CA ILE A 39 11.68 -4.54 8.92
C ILE A 39 12.93 -5.30 9.33
N THR A 40 12.99 -6.61 9.04
CA THR A 40 14.20 -7.40 9.27
C THR A 40 15.26 -7.13 8.21
N GLY A 41 14.85 -6.82 6.96
CA GLY A 41 15.75 -6.63 5.83
C GLY A 41 16.43 -7.91 5.34
N GLU A 42 16.27 -9.02 6.06
CA GLU A 42 16.92 -10.31 5.79
C GLU A 42 15.95 -11.27 5.09
N PRO A 43 16.46 -12.11 4.18
CA PRO A 43 15.66 -13.17 3.59
C PRO A 43 15.26 -14.21 4.65
N LEU A 44 13.95 -14.47 4.78
CA LEU A 44 13.39 -15.48 5.69
C LEU A 44 12.76 -16.62 4.91
N CYS A 45 12.86 -17.85 5.42
CA CYS A 45 12.10 -18.98 4.88
C CYS A 45 10.70 -19.06 5.49
N THR A 46 9.83 -19.89 4.91
CA THR A 46 8.46 -20.06 5.41
C THR A 46 8.42 -20.48 6.88
N ASP A 47 9.35 -21.34 7.32
CA ASP A 47 9.39 -21.81 8.69
C ASP A 47 9.75 -20.67 9.66
N ASP A 48 10.71 -19.80 9.30
CA ASP A 48 11.09 -18.62 10.08
C ASP A 48 9.90 -17.66 10.25
N ILE A 49 9.13 -17.44 9.17
CA ILE A 49 7.94 -16.58 9.17
C ILE A 49 6.85 -17.18 10.08
N MET A 50 6.59 -18.48 9.95
CA MET A 50 5.60 -19.18 10.77
C MET A 50 5.94 -19.10 12.25
N GLU A 51 7.20 -19.35 12.60
CA GLU A 51 7.68 -19.30 13.97
C GLU A 51 7.58 -17.88 14.54
N ARG A 52 8.02 -16.88 13.78
CA ARG A 52 8.05 -15.50 14.24
C ARG A 52 6.66 -14.90 14.44
N LEU A 53 5.71 -15.18 13.53
CA LEU A 53 4.36 -14.64 13.55
C LEU A 53 3.33 -15.57 14.21
N GLN A 54 3.73 -16.78 14.61
CA GLN A 54 2.85 -17.80 15.20
C GLN A 54 1.61 -18.09 14.32
N ILE A 55 1.84 -18.21 12.99
CA ILE A 55 0.80 -18.48 12.00
C ILE A 55 0.93 -19.88 11.39
N SER A 56 -0.17 -20.40 10.85
CA SER A 56 -0.18 -21.68 10.17
C SER A 56 0.57 -21.63 8.83
N ARG A 57 1.07 -22.79 8.38
CA ARG A 57 1.71 -22.95 7.07
C ARG A 57 0.80 -22.49 5.91
N GLY A 58 -0.51 -22.76 6.00
CA GLY A 58 -1.49 -22.32 5.01
C GLY A 58 -1.55 -20.79 4.90
N ASN A 59 -1.64 -20.10 6.05
CA ASN A 59 -1.66 -18.65 6.09
C ASN A 59 -0.34 -18.04 5.59
N ALA A 60 0.80 -18.59 6.00
CA ALA A 60 2.11 -18.16 5.49
C ALA A 60 2.20 -18.32 3.97
N SER A 61 1.87 -19.51 3.43
CA SER A 61 1.95 -19.78 2.00
C SER A 61 1.00 -18.93 1.16
N MET A 62 -0.24 -18.68 1.64
CA MET A 62 -1.19 -17.80 0.94
C MET A 62 -0.71 -16.35 0.94
N SER A 63 -0.22 -15.86 2.08
CA SER A 63 0.31 -14.50 2.21
C SER A 63 1.53 -14.30 1.32
N MET A 64 2.47 -15.25 1.33
CA MET A 64 3.67 -15.18 0.49
C MET A 64 3.34 -15.17 -1.01
N ARG A 65 2.38 -16.01 -1.44
CA ARG A 65 1.94 -16.06 -2.82
C ARG A 65 1.36 -14.71 -3.27
N ALA A 66 0.47 -14.14 -2.45
CA ALA A 66 -0.10 -12.83 -2.73
C ALA A 66 0.96 -11.71 -2.79
N LEU A 67 1.93 -11.71 -1.87
CA LEU A 67 3.00 -10.71 -1.85
C LEU A 67 3.95 -10.82 -3.05
N LEU A 68 4.21 -12.05 -3.52
CA LEU A 68 4.95 -12.32 -4.76
C LEU A 68 4.17 -11.82 -5.99
N ASP A 69 2.86 -12.09 -6.05
CA ASP A 69 1.98 -11.61 -7.13
C ASP A 69 1.91 -10.08 -7.18
N TRP A 70 1.99 -9.42 -6.02
CA TRP A 70 2.06 -7.95 -5.93
C TRP A 70 3.43 -7.39 -6.33
N GLY A 71 4.46 -8.24 -6.38
CA GLY A 71 5.83 -7.83 -6.70
C GLY A 71 6.51 -6.99 -5.61
N ILE A 72 6.05 -7.12 -4.35
CA ILE A 72 6.68 -6.45 -3.18
C ILE A 72 7.49 -7.43 -2.32
N VAL A 73 7.54 -8.68 -2.72
CA VAL A 73 8.41 -9.73 -2.18
C VAL A 73 8.99 -10.51 -3.36
N GLU A 74 10.23 -10.92 -3.25
CA GLU A 74 10.92 -11.77 -4.21
C GLU A 74 11.41 -13.07 -3.56
N ARG A 75 11.63 -14.10 -4.39
CA ARG A 75 12.29 -15.33 -3.96
C ARG A 75 13.79 -15.17 -4.07
N VAL A 76 14.50 -15.60 -3.04
CA VAL A 76 15.97 -15.56 -2.97
C VAL A 76 16.48 -16.97 -2.70
N HIS A 77 17.50 -17.39 -3.45
CA HIS A 77 18.16 -18.65 -3.23
C HIS A 77 19.41 -18.47 -2.37
N ARG A 78 19.55 -19.30 -1.33
CA ARG A 78 20.78 -19.41 -0.55
C ARG A 78 21.58 -20.60 -1.05
N ARG A 79 22.84 -20.35 -1.42
CA ARG A 79 23.73 -21.42 -1.90
C ARG A 79 23.93 -22.48 -0.81
N GLY A 80 23.69 -23.75 -1.15
CA GLY A 80 23.82 -24.87 -0.20
C GLY A 80 22.59 -25.15 0.64
N ASP A 81 21.51 -24.39 0.51
CA ASP A 81 20.24 -24.63 1.17
C ASP A 81 19.15 -24.98 0.13
N ARG A 82 18.28 -25.94 0.47
CA ARG A 82 17.14 -26.35 -0.37
C ARG A 82 15.86 -25.59 -0.07
N LYS A 83 15.85 -24.74 0.98
CA LYS A 83 14.70 -23.94 1.36
C LYS A 83 14.52 -22.76 0.43
N GLU A 84 13.28 -22.38 0.17
CA GLU A 84 12.96 -21.10 -0.45
C GLU A 84 13.02 -19.99 0.59
N TYR A 85 13.73 -18.92 0.26
CA TYR A 85 13.80 -17.70 1.05
C TYR A 85 13.07 -16.58 0.35
N PHE A 86 12.56 -15.65 1.12
CA PHE A 86 11.76 -14.53 0.65
C PHE A 86 12.32 -13.24 1.24
N LYS A 87 12.39 -12.21 0.41
CA LYS A 87 12.87 -10.90 0.78
C LYS A 87 11.88 -9.83 0.32
N ALA A 88 11.59 -8.86 1.18
CA ALA A 88 10.74 -7.73 0.80
C ALA A 88 11.53 -6.72 -0.05
N GLU A 89 10.81 -6.02 -0.94
CA GLU A 89 11.30 -4.81 -1.59
C GLU A 89 11.68 -3.76 -0.54
N GLY A 90 12.88 -3.28 -0.57
CA GLY A 90 13.42 -2.32 0.41
C GLY A 90 13.17 -0.87 0.03
N GLU A 91 12.92 -0.57 -1.25
CA GLU A 91 12.68 0.79 -1.70
C GLU A 91 11.19 1.15 -1.53
N VAL A 92 10.89 2.05 -0.59
CA VAL A 92 9.52 2.43 -0.18
C VAL A 92 8.66 2.88 -1.36
N TRP A 93 9.23 3.63 -2.31
CA TRP A 93 8.48 4.10 -3.47
C TRP A 93 8.14 3.00 -4.46
N VAL A 94 9.00 1.99 -4.61
CA VAL A 94 8.72 0.80 -5.43
C VAL A 94 7.59 0.00 -4.80
N MET A 95 7.69 -0.26 -3.50
CA MET A 95 6.64 -0.93 -2.72
C MET A 95 5.30 -0.17 -2.81
N PHE A 96 5.30 1.13 -2.58
CA PHE A 96 4.08 1.93 -2.61
C PHE A 96 3.42 1.93 -4.00
N ARG A 97 4.21 2.07 -5.07
CA ARG A 97 3.71 1.96 -6.45
C ARG A 97 3.07 0.60 -6.74
N ALA A 98 3.68 -0.48 -6.27
CA ALA A 98 3.13 -1.82 -6.43
C ALA A 98 1.78 -1.97 -5.70
N ILE A 99 1.67 -1.48 -4.47
CA ILE A 99 0.43 -1.48 -3.70
C ILE A 99 -0.67 -0.68 -4.42
N VAL A 100 -0.36 0.53 -4.90
CA VAL A 100 -1.32 1.37 -5.64
C VAL A 100 -1.80 0.64 -6.91
N ARG A 101 -0.89 0.05 -7.67
CA ARG A 101 -1.21 -0.72 -8.88
C ARG A 101 -2.19 -1.86 -8.59
N GLU A 102 -1.91 -2.65 -7.57
CA GLU A 102 -2.78 -3.78 -7.21
C GLU A 102 -4.15 -3.34 -6.73
N ARG A 103 -4.23 -2.21 -6.02
CA ARG A 103 -5.51 -1.63 -5.63
C ARG A 103 -6.33 -1.15 -6.82
N MET A 104 -5.70 -0.42 -7.75
CA MET A 104 -6.36 0.03 -8.98
C MET A 104 -6.94 -1.16 -9.74
N LYS A 105 -6.12 -2.20 -9.98
CA LYS A 105 -6.51 -3.41 -10.68
C LYS A 105 -7.66 -4.18 -10.00
N ARG A 106 -7.68 -4.24 -8.69
CA ARG A 106 -8.65 -5.06 -7.95
C ARG A 106 -9.94 -4.33 -7.62
N GLU A 107 -9.88 -3.03 -7.41
CA GLU A 107 -11.00 -2.23 -6.88
C GLU A 107 -11.60 -1.31 -7.96
N VAL A 108 -10.75 -0.66 -8.74
CA VAL A 108 -11.20 0.36 -9.70
C VAL A 108 -11.54 -0.23 -11.07
N ASP A 109 -10.69 -1.10 -11.61
CA ASP A 109 -10.91 -1.67 -12.95
C ASP A 109 -12.23 -2.44 -13.09
N PRO A 110 -12.63 -3.32 -12.12
CA PRO A 110 -13.91 -4.02 -12.21
C PRO A 110 -15.12 -3.06 -12.11
N LEU A 111 -15.03 -2.05 -11.23
CA LEU A 111 -16.08 -1.04 -11.12
C LEU A 111 -16.23 -0.25 -12.41
N ARG A 112 -15.14 0.17 -13.01
CA ARG A 112 -15.13 0.88 -14.29
C ARG A 112 -15.75 0.05 -15.41
N ALA A 113 -15.41 -1.24 -15.49
CA ALA A 113 -15.99 -2.15 -16.47
C ALA A 113 -17.52 -2.23 -16.32
N GLN A 114 -18.04 -2.37 -15.10
CA GLN A 114 -19.47 -2.38 -14.84
C GLN A 114 -20.14 -1.05 -15.20
N LEU A 115 -19.50 0.08 -14.93
CA LEU A 115 -20.05 1.40 -15.33
C LEU A 115 -20.18 1.54 -16.86
N TYR A 116 -19.21 1.01 -17.62
CA TYR A 116 -19.31 0.95 -19.08
C TYR A 116 -20.49 0.09 -19.54
N GLU A 117 -20.66 -1.12 -18.98
CA GLU A 117 -21.78 -1.99 -19.30
C GLU A 117 -23.13 -1.32 -19.02
N ILE A 118 -23.28 -0.64 -17.87
CA ILE A 118 -24.50 0.11 -17.54
C ILE A 118 -24.73 1.24 -18.55
N ARG A 119 -23.66 1.95 -18.92
CA ARG A 119 -23.74 3.05 -19.88
C ARG A 119 -24.16 2.58 -21.28
N ASP A 120 -23.65 1.44 -21.73
CA ASP A 120 -23.98 0.84 -23.01
C ASP A 120 -25.46 0.39 -23.03
N GLN A 121 -25.94 -0.28 -21.96
CA GLN A 121 -27.33 -0.68 -21.84
C GLN A 121 -28.30 0.51 -21.95
N THR A 122 -27.92 1.66 -21.41
CA THR A 122 -28.74 2.88 -21.45
C THR A 122 -28.53 3.67 -22.75
N GLY A 123 -27.42 3.45 -23.46
CA GLY A 123 -27.11 4.03 -24.77
C GLY A 123 -27.89 3.36 -25.93
N GLU A 124 -27.86 2.03 -25.97
CA GLU A 124 -28.53 1.24 -27.02
C GLU A 124 -30.05 1.33 -26.96
N ARG A 125 -30.63 1.41 -25.75
CA ARG A 125 -32.06 1.59 -25.54
C ARG A 125 -32.58 2.98 -25.82
N ALA A 126 -31.67 3.92 -26.01
CA ALA A 126 -31.94 5.31 -26.32
C ALA A 126 -32.35 5.48 -27.79
N GLY A 127 -33.52 5.02 -28.15
CA GLY A 127 -34.19 5.44 -29.38
C GLY A 127 -34.40 6.96 -29.40
N ARG A 128 -34.92 7.50 -30.50
CA ARG A 128 -35.05 8.96 -30.76
C ARG A 128 -35.84 9.77 -29.72
N ASP A 129 -36.43 9.12 -28.71
CA ASP A 129 -37.20 9.77 -27.62
C ASP A 129 -36.61 9.44 -26.27
N GLN A 130 -35.44 10.04 -25.98
CA GLN A 130 -34.80 9.93 -24.67
C GLN A 130 -35.51 10.88 -23.70
N GLY A 131 -36.24 10.29 -22.72
CA GLY A 131 -36.79 11.06 -21.62
C GLY A 131 -35.68 11.83 -20.85
N ALA A 132 -36.01 13.00 -20.32
CA ALA A 132 -35.09 13.86 -19.60
C ALA A 132 -34.32 13.12 -18.47
N ASP A 133 -34.95 12.15 -17.83
CA ASP A 133 -34.38 11.33 -16.76
C ASP A 133 -33.23 10.42 -17.26
N LEU A 134 -33.38 9.82 -18.45
CA LEU A 134 -32.36 8.99 -19.05
C LEU A 134 -31.14 9.82 -19.48
N LEU A 135 -31.36 11.00 -20.01
CA LEU A 135 -30.28 11.94 -20.34
C LEU A 135 -29.52 12.37 -19.09
N ALA A 136 -30.22 12.70 -18.01
CA ALA A 136 -29.61 13.08 -16.74
C ALA A 136 -28.82 11.91 -16.12
N HIS A 137 -29.37 10.69 -16.20
CA HIS A 137 -28.68 9.47 -15.75
C HIS A 137 -27.38 9.24 -16.52
N ASN A 138 -27.43 9.26 -17.84
CA ASN A 138 -26.28 9.05 -18.70
C ASN A 138 -25.21 10.12 -18.52
N LYS A 139 -25.61 11.38 -18.32
CA LYS A 139 -24.66 12.46 -18.02
C LYS A 139 -23.87 12.17 -16.74
N ARG A 140 -24.52 11.70 -15.68
CA ARG A 140 -23.82 11.35 -14.41
C ARG A 140 -22.87 10.18 -14.59
N LEU A 141 -23.24 9.15 -15.36
CA LEU A 141 -22.36 8.03 -15.67
C LEU A 141 -21.14 8.49 -16.49
N ASP A 142 -21.35 9.33 -17.50
CA ASP A 142 -20.26 9.87 -18.32
C ASP A 142 -19.30 10.74 -17.49
N GLU A 143 -19.80 11.47 -16.49
CA GLU A 143 -18.96 12.23 -15.54
C GLU A 143 -18.13 11.31 -14.65
N LEU A 144 -18.72 10.23 -14.11
CA LEU A 144 -18.01 9.21 -13.35
C LEU A 144 -16.95 8.49 -14.17
N LEU A 145 -17.28 8.07 -15.39
CA LEU A 145 -16.32 7.40 -16.27
C LEU A 145 -15.15 8.30 -16.61
N ARG A 146 -15.38 9.60 -16.87
CA ARG A 146 -14.30 10.58 -17.08
C ARG A 146 -13.43 10.75 -15.85
N PHE A 147 -14.01 10.78 -14.66
CA PHE A 147 -13.26 10.80 -13.40
C PHE A 147 -12.35 9.58 -13.26
N PHE A 148 -12.86 8.37 -13.49
CA PHE A 148 -12.05 7.14 -13.39
C PHE A 148 -10.96 7.08 -14.48
N GLN A 149 -11.21 7.59 -15.68
CA GLN A 149 -10.18 7.72 -16.71
C GLN A 149 -9.04 8.67 -16.29
N ALA A 150 -9.40 9.81 -15.70
CA ALA A 150 -8.41 10.75 -15.18
C ALA A 150 -7.61 10.13 -14.02
N LEU A 151 -8.28 9.43 -13.09
CA LEU A 151 -7.63 8.73 -11.99
C LEU A 151 -6.66 7.65 -12.48
N GLU A 152 -7.03 6.89 -13.50
CA GLU A 152 -6.15 5.91 -14.15
C GLU A 152 -4.92 6.59 -14.77
N GLY A 153 -5.10 7.70 -15.47
CA GLY A 153 -3.99 8.48 -16.05
C GLY A 153 -3.00 8.95 -14.98
N VAL A 154 -3.50 9.47 -13.87
CA VAL A 154 -2.67 9.87 -12.72
C VAL A 154 -1.97 8.65 -12.11
N SER A 155 -2.70 7.56 -11.88
CA SER A 155 -2.15 6.32 -11.32
C SER A 155 -1.06 5.74 -12.22
N ASN A 156 -1.28 5.66 -13.54
CA ASN A 156 -0.29 5.16 -14.50
C ASN A 156 0.96 6.04 -14.55
N SER A 157 0.80 7.36 -14.47
CA SER A 157 1.93 8.29 -14.39
C SER A 157 2.74 8.08 -13.11
N PHE A 158 2.06 7.81 -11.99
CA PHE A 158 2.67 7.55 -10.70
C PHE A 158 3.38 6.19 -10.66
N VAL A 159 2.74 5.14 -11.20
CA VAL A 159 3.24 3.76 -11.22
C VAL A 159 4.35 3.56 -12.26
N SER A 160 4.42 4.40 -13.30
CA SER A 160 5.43 4.35 -14.35
C SER A 160 6.86 4.50 -13.78
N PRO A 161 7.85 3.75 -14.30
CA PRO A 161 9.28 3.98 -13.98
C PRO A 161 9.73 5.41 -14.25
N ALA A 162 9.09 6.11 -15.21
CA ALA A 162 9.31 7.52 -15.51
C ALA A 162 8.65 8.47 -14.49
N GLY A 163 7.84 7.97 -13.57
CA GLY A 163 7.14 8.73 -12.51
C GLY A 163 8.06 9.43 -11.48
N ARG A 164 9.33 9.60 -11.81
CA ARG A 164 10.30 10.45 -11.08
C ARG A 164 9.80 11.88 -10.88
N GLY A 165 8.87 12.35 -11.74
CA GLY A 165 8.26 13.67 -11.61
C GLY A 165 7.44 13.84 -10.34
N LEU A 166 6.71 12.82 -9.88
CA LEU A 166 5.94 12.89 -8.64
C LEU A 166 6.84 12.77 -7.39
N GLN A 167 7.91 11.96 -7.47
CA GLN A 167 8.95 11.93 -6.43
C GLN A 167 9.68 13.28 -6.34
N ALA A 168 9.99 13.90 -7.47
CA ALA A 168 10.57 15.24 -7.51
C ALA A 168 9.60 16.29 -6.97
N ALA A 169 8.32 16.23 -7.34
CA ALA A 169 7.28 17.13 -6.83
C ALA A 169 7.06 16.93 -5.31
N ALA A 170 7.02 15.69 -4.83
CA ALA A 170 6.93 15.39 -3.40
C ALA A 170 8.18 15.86 -2.63
N LYS A 171 9.37 15.74 -3.20
CA LYS A 171 10.60 16.28 -2.63
C LYS A 171 10.59 17.81 -2.59
N ILE A 172 10.11 18.46 -3.64
CA ILE A 172 10.02 19.94 -3.71
C ILE A 172 8.95 20.44 -2.71
N LEU A 173 7.79 19.79 -2.63
CA LEU A 173 6.74 20.11 -1.66
C LEU A 173 7.21 19.83 -0.22
N GLY A 174 7.94 18.75 0.01
CA GLY A 174 8.56 18.46 1.30
C GLY A 174 9.64 19.47 1.70
N TYR A 175 10.38 20.01 0.72
CA TYR A 175 11.38 21.07 0.98
C TYR A 175 10.71 22.42 1.27
N ILE A 176 9.59 22.71 0.63
CA ILE A 176 8.82 23.95 0.85
C ILE A 176 7.97 23.84 2.13
N GLY A 177 7.45 22.65 2.48
CA GLY A 177 6.68 22.38 3.71
C GLY A 177 7.52 22.02 4.93
N GLY A 178 8.78 21.62 4.75
CA GLY A 178 9.66 21.12 5.80
C GLY A 178 10.38 22.18 6.62
N SER A 179 10.03 23.47 6.45
CA SER A 179 10.51 24.54 7.33
C SER A 179 9.62 24.78 8.56
N SER A 180 8.63 23.91 8.82
CA SER A 180 7.77 24.03 9.99
C SER A 180 7.62 22.69 10.71
N ALA A 181 8.44 22.54 11.77
CA ALA A 181 8.15 21.82 13.00
C ALA A 181 7.83 20.32 12.98
N ILE A 182 8.87 19.50 13.14
CA ILE A 182 8.74 18.43 14.12
C ILE A 182 9.45 18.93 15.39
N GLY A 183 8.77 19.80 16.16
CA GLY A 183 9.10 20.14 17.52
C GLY A 183 8.66 18.97 18.40
N GLY A 184 9.61 18.22 18.93
CA GLY A 184 9.38 17.26 20.00
C GLY A 184 8.88 17.98 21.26
N PRO A 185 8.16 17.29 22.17
CA PRO A 185 7.68 17.90 23.40
C PRO A 185 8.86 18.35 24.26
N GLY A 186 8.88 19.66 24.55
CA GLY A 186 9.87 20.30 25.40
C GLY A 186 9.89 19.66 26.78
N LYS A 187 11.07 19.34 27.28
CA LYS A 187 11.35 19.11 28.67
C LYS A 187 11.33 20.49 29.38
N ASP A 188 10.28 20.77 30.13
CA ASP A 188 10.30 21.78 31.16
C ASP A 188 11.24 21.33 32.25
N ALA A 189 12.40 21.96 32.31
CA ALA A 189 13.26 21.95 33.47
C ALA A 189 13.02 23.26 34.23
N GLY A 190 12.23 23.17 35.32
CA GLY A 190 12.11 24.26 36.27
C GLY A 190 13.44 24.50 36.95
N ASP A 191 13.91 25.72 36.88
CA ASP A 191 14.98 26.24 37.74
C ASP A 191 14.40 27.34 38.64
N THR A 192 14.05 26.93 39.84
CA THR A 192 13.69 27.82 40.93
C THR A 192 14.98 28.32 41.56
N LYS A 193 15.38 29.54 41.30
CA LYS A 193 16.34 30.29 42.13
C LYS A 193 15.58 31.09 43.18
N GLU A 194 15.63 30.63 44.42
CA GLU A 194 15.45 31.44 45.57
C GLU A 194 16.66 32.36 45.78
N ALA A 195 16.39 33.63 45.91
CA ALA A 195 17.30 34.60 46.49
C ALA A 195 16.71 35.02 47.86
N GLY A 196 17.46 34.72 48.89
CA GLY A 196 17.31 35.30 50.21
C GLY A 196 18.64 35.90 50.62
#